data_59495cf30f7e21e48b8397801f2bfceb
#
_entry.id   59495cf30f7e21e48b8397801f2bfceb
#
_cell.length_a   1.000
_cell.length_b   1.000
_cell.length_c   1.000
_cell.angle_alpha   90.00
_cell.angle_beta   90.00
_cell.angle_gamma   90.00
#
_symmetry.space_group_name_H-M   'P 1'
#
loop_
_entity.id
_entity.type
_entity.pdbx_description
1 polymer ?
#
loop_
_entity_poly.entity_id
_entity_poly.type
_entity_poly.pdbx_seq_one_letter_code
_entity_poly.pdbx_strand_id
1 'polypeptide(L)'
;MARIIKKTNIRMADGSAAVLSTAEIFPGEFETMLATPDYDTEYAVRRASTEAQAIADHKHLRKQYHVPALSGKYAQLADDLRKAAEAGREAAKASDDGGTCNFDSATLYLKGWNREKVEQAARAAGVGFFVWNLWGSKAFVFPIRGVGQANANTAAAEAMREALKGMGYDAGMYCQAD
;
A
#
# COMPACT_ATOMS: atom_id res chain seq x y z
N MET A 1 -8.83 -28.08 -25.09
CA MET A 1 -7.87 -27.71 -24.04
C MET A 1 -7.43 -26.28 -24.33
N ALA A 2 -7.53 -25.36 -23.38
CA ALA A 2 -7.13 -23.96 -23.61
C ALA A 2 -5.64 -23.85 -23.90
N ARG A 3 -5.27 -23.04 -24.88
CA ARG A 3 -3.88 -22.76 -25.25
C ARG A 3 -3.42 -21.47 -24.55
N ILE A 4 -2.54 -21.60 -23.58
CA ILE A 4 -1.97 -20.43 -22.89
C ILE A 4 -1.04 -19.69 -23.85
N ILE A 5 -1.32 -18.41 -24.08
CA ILE A 5 -0.53 -17.52 -24.94
C ILE A 5 0.47 -16.73 -24.09
N LYS A 6 0.04 -16.24 -22.93
CA LYS A 6 0.88 -15.44 -22.05
C LYS A 6 0.47 -15.61 -20.58
N LYS A 7 1.48 -15.69 -19.70
CA LYS A 7 1.29 -15.70 -18.24
C LYS A 7 2.29 -14.74 -17.59
N THR A 8 1.83 -13.94 -16.64
CA THR A 8 2.66 -12.96 -15.93
C THR A 8 2.28 -12.93 -14.47
N ASN A 9 3.26 -13.06 -13.57
CA ASN A 9 3.02 -12.84 -12.15
C ASN A 9 2.85 -11.35 -11.88
N ILE A 10 1.81 -11.00 -11.16
CA ILE A 10 1.44 -9.64 -10.81
C ILE A 10 1.60 -9.47 -9.29
N ARG A 11 2.16 -8.35 -8.88
CA ARG A 11 2.08 -7.87 -7.50
C ARG A 11 1.00 -6.81 -7.43
N MET A 12 -0.02 -7.04 -6.64
CA MET A 12 -1.13 -6.12 -6.43
C MET A 12 -0.75 -4.96 -5.52
N ALA A 13 -1.57 -3.92 -5.48
CA ALA A 13 -1.32 -2.72 -4.67
C ALA A 13 -1.30 -2.98 -3.16
N ASP A 14 -2.03 -4.00 -2.70
CA ASP A 14 -2.05 -4.47 -1.30
C ASP A 14 -0.87 -5.40 -0.97
N GLY A 15 0.02 -5.66 -1.94
CA GLY A 15 1.17 -6.54 -1.80
C GLY A 15 0.88 -8.01 -2.09
N SER A 16 -0.38 -8.40 -2.30
CA SER A 16 -0.75 -9.77 -2.64
C SER A 16 -0.21 -10.18 -4.01
N ALA A 17 -0.06 -11.48 -4.20
CA ALA A 17 0.29 -12.06 -5.49
C ALA A 17 -0.96 -12.35 -6.31
N ALA A 18 -0.89 -12.10 -7.61
CA ALA A 18 -1.90 -12.50 -8.58
C ALA A 18 -1.23 -13.03 -9.85
N VAL A 19 -2.00 -13.69 -10.69
CA VAL A 19 -1.57 -14.17 -12.01
C VAL A 19 -2.43 -13.52 -13.07
N LEU A 20 -1.80 -12.92 -14.05
CA LEU A 20 -2.42 -12.45 -15.27
C LEU A 20 -2.14 -13.47 -16.39
N SER A 21 -3.17 -14.13 -16.88
CA SER A 21 -3.08 -15.11 -17.96
C SER A 21 -3.88 -14.67 -19.18
N THR A 22 -3.38 -14.99 -20.34
CA THR A 22 -4.10 -14.85 -21.61
C THR A 22 -4.08 -16.20 -22.31
N ALA A 23 -5.24 -16.70 -22.69
CA ALA A 23 -5.40 -17.98 -23.32
C ALA A 23 -6.41 -17.92 -24.48
N GLU A 24 -6.22 -18.77 -25.46
CA GLU A 24 -7.26 -19.14 -26.41
C GLU A 24 -8.11 -20.26 -25.78
N ILE A 25 -9.37 -19.95 -25.47
CA ILE A 25 -10.30 -20.85 -24.78
C ILE A 25 -11.06 -21.74 -25.77
N PHE A 26 -11.42 -21.17 -26.94
CA PHE A 26 -11.95 -21.84 -28.11
C PHE A 26 -11.28 -21.28 -29.38
N PRO A 27 -11.28 -21.95 -30.50
CA PRO A 27 -10.70 -21.44 -31.75
C PRO A 27 -11.22 -20.03 -32.08
N GLY A 28 -10.32 -19.04 -32.09
CA GLY A 28 -10.65 -17.65 -32.32
C GLY A 28 -11.28 -16.89 -31.14
N GLU A 29 -11.44 -17.52 -29.99
CA GLU A 29 -11.93 -16.86 -28.77
C GLU A 29 -10.83 -16.80 -27.71
N PHE A 30 -10.52 -15.61 -27.26
CA PHE A 30 -9.42 -15.35 -26.33
C PHE A 30 -9.95 -14.74 -25.03
N GLU A 31 -9.36 -15.15 -23.94
CA GLU A 31 -9.65 -14.59 -22.63
C GLU A 31 -8.36 -14.15 -21.94
N THR A 32 -8.39 -12.94 -21.35
CA THR A 32 -7.35 -12.43 -20.47
C THR A 32 -7.94 -12.27 -19.08
N MET A 33 -7.40 -12.99 -18.12
CA MET A 33 -7.88 -13.05 -16.74
C MET A 33 -6.77 -12.67 -15.76
N LEU A 34 -7.12 -11.82 -14.80
CA LEU A 34 -6.33 -11.54 -13.61
C LEU A 34 -7.01 -12.21 -12.42
N ALA A 35 -6.33 -13.13 -11.78
CA ALA A 35 -6.87 -13.91 -10.66
C ALA A 35 -5.80 -14.17 -9.58
N THR A 36 -6.22 -14.71 -8.45
CA THR A 36 -5.31 -15.30 -7.45
C THR A 36 -4.44 -16.41 -8.09
N PRO A 37 -3.26 -16.74 -7.51
CA PRO A 37 -2.38 -17.78 -8.07
C PRO A 37 -3.03 -19.17 -8.19
N ASP A 38 -4.00 -19.48 -7.35
CA ASP A 38 -4.82 -20.68 -7.34
C ASP A 38 -6.07 -20.59 -8.22
N TYR A 39 -6.35 -19.41 -8.79
CA TYR A 39 -7.52 -19.10 -9.60
C TYR A 39 -8.87 -19.14 -8.86
N ASP A 40 -8.87 -19.09 -7.53
CA ASP A 40 -10.10 -19.08 -6.72
C ASP A 40 -10.83 -17.76 -6.74
N THR A 41 -10.10 -16.65 -6.93
CA THR A 41 -10.68 -15.31 -7.01
C THR A 41 -10.24 -14.59 -8.28
N GLU A 42 -11.21 -14.17 -9.07
CA GLU A 42 -11.01 -13.35 -10.27
C GLU A 42 -11.12 -11.86 -9.93
N TYR A 43 -10.13 -11.07 -10.34
CA TYR A 43 -10.12 -9.61 -10.18
C TYR A 43 -10.57 -8.87 -11.44
N ALA A 44 -10.25 -9.42 -12.61
CA ALA A 44 -10.62 -8.84 -13.90
C ALA A 44 -10.57 -9.89 -14.99
N VAL A 45 -11.57 -9.85 -15.88
CA VAL A 45 -11.64 -10.71 -17.07
C VAL A 45 -11.92 -9.83 -18.30
N ARG A 46 -11.25 -10.12 -19.39
CA ARG A 46 -11.50 -9.51 -20.70
C ARG A 46 -11.57 -10.60 -21.77
N ARG A 47 -12.49 -10.45 -22.72
CA ARG A 47 -12.64 -11.35 -23.86
C ARG A 47 -12.33 -10.61 -25.15
N ALA A 48 -11.71 -11.31 -26.08
CA ALA A 48 -11.30 -10.78 -27.37
C ALA A 48 -11.53 -11.83 -28.46
N SER A 49 -11.79 -11.35 -29.68
CA SER A 49 -11.94 -12.19 -30.88
C SER A 49 -10.64 -12.37 -31.68
N THR A 50 -9.56 -11.74 -31.22
CA THR A 50 -8.23 -11.87 -31.86
C THR A 50 -7.13 -11.97 -30.80
N GLU A 51 -6.08 -12.71 -31.12
CA GLU A 51 -4.89 -12.83 -30.27
C GLU A 51 -4.23 -11.47 -30.03
N ALA A 52 -4.15 -10.62 -31.03
CA ALA A 52 -3.57 -9.29 -30.94
C ALA A 52 -4.30 -8.42 -29.90
N GLN A 53 -5.63 -8.43 -29.91
CA GLN A 53 -6.44 -7.71 -28.92
C GLN A 53 -6.24 -8.29 -27.51
N ALA A 54 -6.23 -9.60 -27.36
CA ALA A 54 -6.00 -10.26 -26.07
C ALA A 54 -4.61 -9.93 -25.49
N ILE A 55 -3.58 -9.84 -26.33
CA ILE A 55 -2.24 -9.39 -25.90
C ILE A 55 -2.25 -7.90 -25.50
N ALA A 56 -3.02 -7.05 -26.19
CA ALA A 56 -3.19 -5.65 -25.82
C ALA A 56 -3.90 -5.52 -24.45
N ASP A 57 -4.94 -6.30 -24.23
CA ASP A 57 -5.65 -6.37 -22.94
C ASP A 57 -4.75 -6.87 -21.82
N HIS A 58 -3.88 -7.85 -22.07
CA HIS A 58 -2.87 -8.30 -21.11
C HIS A 58 -1.92 -7.16 -20.71
N LYS A 59 -1.41 -6.40 -21.69
CA LYS A 59 -0.54 -5.25 -21.41
C LYS A 59 -1.26 -4.17 -20.62
N HIS A 60 -2.53 -3.91 -20.95
CA HIS A 60 -3.36 -2.92 -20.27
C HIS A 60 -3.60 -3.32 -18.81
N LEU A 61 -4.08 -4.54 -18.54
CA LEU A 61 -4.32 -5.04 -17.19
C LEU A 61 -3.03 -5.08 -16.38
N ARG A 62 -1.90 -5.52 -16.98
CA ARG A 62 -0.60 -5.46 -16.31
C ARG A 62 -0.25 -4.03 -15.88
N LYS A 63 -0.41 -3.04 -16.75
CA LYS A 63 -0.12 -1.63 -16.43
C LYS A 63 -1.04 -1.11 -15.33
N GLN A 64 -2.30 -1.54 -15.32
CA GLN A 64 -3.31 -1.10 -14.35
C GLN A 64 -3.08 -1.70 -12.95
N TYR A 65 -2.73 -2.97 -12.87
CA TYR A 65 -2.73 -3.71 -11.60
C TYR A 65 -1.33 -4.05 -11.05
N HIS A 66 -0.32 -4.15 -11.91
CA HIS A 66 1.02 -4.49 -11.43
C HIS A 66 1.70 -3.30 -10.76
N VAL A 67 1.99 -3.45 -9.48
CA VAL A 67 2.82 -2.52 -8.72
C VAL A 67 4.23 -3.09 -8.65
N PRO A 68 5.25 -2.41 -9.19
CA PRO A 68 6.63 -2.86 -9.08
C PRO A 68 7.03 -3.06 -7.62
N ALA A 69 7.84 -4.07 -7.35
CA ALA A 69 8.37 -4.27 -6.01
C ALA A 69 9.15 -3.04 -5.56
N LEU A 70 8.95 -2.62 -4.33
CA LEU A 70 9.76 -1.59 -3.72
C LEU A 70 11.20 -2.07 -3.61
N SER A 71 12.17 -1.17 -3.77
CA SER A 71 13.59 -1.46 -3.67
C SER A 71 14.34 -0.32 -2.97
N GLY A 72 15.53 -0.63 -2.46
CA GLY A 72 16.40 0.34 -1.79
C GLY A 72 15.67 1.06 -0.65
N LYS A 73 15.86 2.38 -0.55
CA LYS A 73 15.29 3.19 0.53
C LYS A 73 13.75 3.09 0.71
N TYR A 74 13.00 2.77 -0.35
CA TYR A 74 11.54 2.65 -0.25
C TYR A 74 11.11 1.28 0.30
N ALA A 75 11.85 0.21 0.03
CA ALA A 75 11.64 -1.08 0.69
C ALA A 75 11.99 -0.98 2.18
N GLN A 76 13.11 -0.33 2.50
CA GLN A 76 13.49 -0.04 3.88
C GLN A 76 12.41 0.77 4.60
N LEU A 77 11.91 1.85 3.98
CA LEU A 77 10.82 2.65 4.56
C LEU A 77 9.58 1.81 4.85
N ALA A 78 9.20 0.88 3.96
CA ALA A 78 8.04 0.02 4.19
C ALA A 78 8.22 -0.89 5.42
N ASP A 79 9.42 -1.45 5.59
CA ASP A 79 9.75 -2.30 6.75
C ASP A 79 9.81 -1.48 8.05
N ASP A 80 10.39 -0.28 8.00
CA ASP A 80 10.50 0.61 9.15
C ASP A 80 9.13 1.16 9.58
N LEU A 81 8.29 1.55 8.62
CA LEU A 81 6.91 1.96 8.91
C LEU A 81 6.09 0.81 9.54
N ARG A 82 6.29 -0.43 9.09
CA ARG A 82 5.61 -1.59 9.66
C ARG A 82 6.00 -1.81 11.13
N LYS A 83 7.31 -1.80 11.42
CA LYS A 83 7.84 -1.93 12.79
C LYS A 83 7.37 -0.79 13.69
N ALA A 84 7.44 0.44 13.19
CA ALA A 84 7.00 1.61 13.95
C ALA A 84 5.48 1.60 14.21
N ALA A 85 4.68 1.17 13.23
CA ALA A 85 3.24 1.01 13.41
C ALA A 85 2.89 -0.10 14.41
N GLU A 86 3.70 -1.16 14.51
CA GLU A 86 3.54 -2.19 15.52
C GLU A 86 3.80 -1.64 16.94
N ALA A 87 4.87 -0.87 17.12
CA ALA A 87 5.11 -0.17 18.37
C ALA A 87 3.95 0.77 18.74
N GLY A 88 3.39 1.47 17.75
CA GLY A 88 2.20 2.30 17.95
C GLY A 88 0.97 1.51 18.39
N ARG A 89 0.69 0.36 17.77
CA ARG A 89 -0.44 -0.49 18.16
C ARG A 89 -0.29 -1.05 19.59
N GLU A 90 0.92 -1.42 19.99
CA GLU A 90 1.19 -1.87 21.36
C GLU A 90 1.00 -0.74 22.38
N ALA A 91 1.44 0.48 22.08
CA ALA A 91 1.22 1.64 22.95
C ALA A 91 -0.27 1.97 23.09
N ALA A 92 -1.04 1.88 22.00
CA ALA A 92 -2.48 2.09 22.04
C ALA A 92 -3.20 1.08 22.94
N LYS A 93 -2.82 -0.19 22.91
CA LYS A 93 -3.40 -1.24 23.77
C LYS A 93 -3.16 -0.97 25.27
N ALA A 94 -2.07 -0.29 25.61
CA ALA A 94 -1.73 0.07 26.98
C ALA A 94 -2.40 1.38 27.44
N SER A 95 -3.07 2.09 26.54
CA SER A 95 -3.76 3.36 26.81
C SER A 95 -5.27 3.15 26.89
N ASP A 96 -5.95 4.05 27.58
CA ASP A 96 -7.41 4.13 27.56
C ASP A 96 -7.91 4.90 26.33
N ASP A 97 -9.20 4.74 26.00
CA ASP A 97 -9.89 5.49 24.94
C ASP A 97 -10.49 6.82 25.47
N GLY A 98 -10.07 7.30 26.65
CA GLY A 98 -10.52 8.55 27.24
C GLY A 98 -9.95 9.77 26.50
N GLY A 99 -10.56 10.92 26.70
CA GLY A 99 -10.15 12.18 26.09
C GLY A 99 -11.06 12.63 24.94
N THR A 100 -10.65 13.69 24.25
CA THR A 100 -11.36 14.21 23.06
C THR A 100 -10.89 13.50 21.80
N CYS A 101 -11.78 13.31 20.86
CA CYS A 101 -11.45 12.75 19.55
C CYS A 101 -10.32 13.56 18.88
N ASN A 102 -9.36 12.87 18.32
CA ASN A 102 -8.23 13.48 17.61
C ASN A 102 -7.77 12.64 16.42
N PHE A 103 -7.05 13.27 15.51
CA PHE A 103 -6.46 12.63 14.32
C PHE A 103 -4.94 12.62 14.36
N ASP A 104 -4.38 12.39 15.56
CA ASP A 104 -2.93 12.37 15.74
C ASP A 104 -2.28 11.29 14.90
N SER A 105 -1.16 11.63 14.27
CA SER A 105 -0.44 10.73 13.38
C SER A 105 1.05 11.07 13.33
N ALA A 106 1.89 10.06 13.19
CA ALA A 106 3.30 10.27 12.93
C ALA A 106 3.52 10.86 11.53
N THR A 107 4.50 11.75 11.42
CA THR A 107 4.89 12.38 10.16
C THR A 107 6.36 12.16 9.85
N LEU A 108 6.73 12.14 8.57
CA LEU A 108 8.11 12.15 8.11
C LEU A 108 8.36 13.31 7.15
N TYR A 109 9.52 13.98 7.31
CA TYR A 109 10.02 15.01 6.41
C TYR A 109 11.06 14.39 5.48
N LEU A 110 10.59 13.83 4.34
CA LEU A 110 11.41 13.09 3.38
C LEU A 110 11.75 13.97 2.17
N LYS A 111 12.72 14.88 2.34
CA LYS A 111 13.13 15.79 1.25
C LYS A 111 13.66 15.01 0.04
N GLY A 112 13.11 15.27 -1.15
CA GLY A 112 13.53 14.64 -2.40
C GLY A 112 13.02 13.21 -2.61
N TRP A 113 12.11 12.72 -1.76
CA TRP A 113 11.48 11.42 -1.97
C TRP A 113 10.28 11.51 -2.93
N ASN A 114 10.12 10.49 -3.77
CA ASN A 114 8.97 10.40 -4.68
C ASN A 114 7.71 10.04 -3.88
N ARG A 115 6.67 10.89 -3.99
CA ARG A 115 5.39 10.73 -3.28
C ARG A 115 4.74 9.37 -3.52
N GLU A 116 4.65 8.93 -4.78
CA GLU A 116 3.97 7.69 -5.13
C GLU A 116 4.66 6.47 -4.52
N LYS A 117 6.00 6.47 -4.50
CA LYS A 117 6.78 5.39 -3.88
C LYS A 117 6.68 5.40 -2.35
N VAL A 118 6.57 6.58 -1.72
CA VAL A 118 6.30 6.69 -0.28
C VAL A 118 4.90 6.17 0.05
N GLU A 119 3.91 6.52 -0.77
CA GLU A 119 2.55 5.97 -0.64
C GLU A 119 2.53 4.45 -0.81
N GLN A 120 3.27 3.90 -1.78
CA GLN A 120 3.42 2.45 -1.93
C GLN A 120 4.06 1.80 -0.70
N ALA A 121 5.08 2.44 -0.10
CA ALA A 121 5.72 1.96 1.12
C ALA A 121 4.73 1.96 2.30
N ALA A 122 3.93 3.02 2.46
CA ALA A 122 2.90 3.09 3.48
C ALA A 122 1.84 1.99 3.32
N ARG A 123 1.34 1.77 2.09
CA ARG A 123 0.41 0.67 1.78
C ARG A 123 1.00 -0.69 2.10
N ALA A 124 2.26 -0.94 1.71
CA ALA A 124 2.96 -2.19 1.99
C ALA A 124 3.22 -2.41 3.50
N ALA A 125 3.28 -1.33 4.28
CA ALA A 125 3.38 -1.37 5.74
C ALA A 125 2.02 -1.53 6.43
N GLY A 126 0.89 -1.39 5.71
CA GLY A 126 -0.45 -1.44 6.29
C GLY A 126 -0.83 -0.19 7.11
N VAL A 127 -0.24 0.96 6.78
CA VAL A 127 -0.56 2.26 7.40
C VAL A 127 -1.27 3.18 6.41
N GLY A 128 -2.03 4.17 6.93
CA GLY A 128 -2.62 5.21 6.12
C GLY A 128 -1.55 6.14 5.53
N PHE A 129 -1.94 6.95 4.56
CA PHE A 129 -1.04 7.90 3.93
C PHE A 129 -1.79 9.12 3.43
N PHE A 130 -1.29 10.31 3.76
CA PHE A 130 -1.62 11.55 3.08
C PHE A 130 -0.44 12.55 3.15
N VAL A 131 -0.54 13.61 2.39
CA VAL A 131 0.47 14.67 2.38
C VAL A 131 -0.12 15.90 3.03
N TRP A 132 0.62 16.48 3.97
CA TRP A 132 0.29 17.73 4.60
C TRP A 132 1.35 18.79 4.29
N ASN A 133 0.90 20.00 3.98
CA ASN A 133 1.79 21.14 3.75
C ASN A 133 1.61 22.13 4.89
N LEU A 134 2.62 22.28 5.70
CA LEU A 134 2.65 23.25 6.79
C LEU A 134 3.77 24.26 6.55
N TRP A 135 3.42 25.54 6.47
CA TRP A 135 4.39 26.64 6.34
C TRP A 135 5.41 26.44 5.20
N GLY A 136 4.97 25.87 4.07
CA GLY A 136 5.83 25.58 2.93
C GLY A 136 6.67 24.29 3.05
N SER A 137 6.59 23.60 4.17
CA SER A 137 7.22 22.28 4.35
C SER A 137 6.23 21.17 4.06
N LYS A 138 6.65 20.19 3.25
CA LYS A 138 5.86 19.01 2.91
C LYS A 138 6.16 17.89 3.88
N ALA A 139 5.14 17.45 4.62
CA ALA A 139 5.19 16.29 5.49
C ALA A 139 4.37 15.13 4.91
N PHE A 140 4.88 13.92 5.05
CA PHE A 140 4.15 12.69 4.78
C PHE A 140 3.58 12.16 6.08
N VAL A 141 2.26 11.98 6.15
CA VAL A 141 1.53 11.60 7.36
C VAL A 141 1.08 10.15 7.27
N PHE A 142 1.26 9.39 8.36
CA PHE A 142 1.04 7.95 8.41
C PHE A 142 0.08 7.56 9.54
N PRO A 143 -1.24 7.68 9.35
CA PRO A 143 -2.21 7.25 10.33
C PRO A 143 -2.16 5.72 10.54
N ILE A 144 -2.22 5.28 11.80
CA ILE A 144 -2.43 3.88 12.14
C ILE A 144 -3.94 3.66 12.30
N ARG A 145 -4.48 2.70 11.54
CA ARG A 145 -5.92 2.40 11.62
C ARG A 145 -6.22 1.40 12.74
N GLY A 146 -7.38 1.56 13.37
CA GLY A 146 -7.90 0.60 14.34
C GLY A 146 -7.20 0.60 15.69
N VAL A 147 -6.57 1.72 16.07
CA VAL A 147 -5.86 1.87 17.36
C VAL A 147 -6.70 2.53 18.46
N GLY A 148 -8.00 2.73 18.26
CA GLY A 148 -8.87 3.45 19.18
C GLY A 148 -8.97 4.95 18.86
N GLN A 149 -9.43 5.72 19.83
CA GLN A 149 -9.61 7.18 19.72
C GLN A 149 -8.84 7.90 20.85
N ALA A 150 -8.82 9.21 20.76
CA ALA A 150 -8.29 10.08 21.82
C ALA A 150 -6.91 9.64 22.35
N ASN A 151 -6.79 9.30 23.61
CA ASN A 151 -5.52 8.96 24.26
C ASN A 151 -4.82 7.77 23.59
N ALA A 152 -5.56 6.74 23.19
CA ALA A 152 -5.00 5.57 22.49
C ALA A 152 -4.43 5.94 21.13
N ASN A 153 -5.10 6.83 20.37
CA ASN A 153 -4.60 7.31 19.10
C ASN A 153 -3.34 8.18 19.25
N THR A 154 -3.32 9.09 20.27
CA THR A 154 -2.14 9.90 20.59
C THR A 154 -0.96 9.02 20.98
N ALA A 155 -1.17 8.05 21.88
CA ALA A 155 -0.11 7.13 22.31
C ALA A 155 0.46 6.32 21.11
N ALA A 156 -0.42 5.86 20.22
CA ALA A 156 0.01 5.17 19.01
C ALA A 156 0.87 6.05 18.10
N ALA A 157 0.45 7.29 17.87
CA ALA A 157 1.16 8.23 17.02
C ALA A 157 2.52 8.63 17.62
N GLU A 158 2.58 8.86 18.92
CA GLU A 158 3.84 9.17 19.64
C GLU A 158 4.82 8.01 19.61
N ALA A 159 4.38 6.80 19.92
CA ALA A 159 5.23 5.61 19.89
C ALA A 159 5.76 5.34 18.47
N MET A 160 4.91 5.48 17.44
CA MET A 160 5.33 5.38 16.04
C MET A 160 6.39 6.43 15.69
N ARG A 161 6.18 7.69 16.10
CA ARG A 161 7.14 8.79 15.89
C ARG A 161 8.49 8.47 16.52
N GLU A 162 8.51 8.07 17.78
CA GLU A 162 9.77 7.79 18.50
C GLU A 162 10.50 6.58 17.88
N ALA A 163 9.78 5.54 17.47
CA ALA A 163 10.37 4.43 16.76
C ALA A 163 11.04 4.88 15.44
N LEU A 164 10.36 5.73 14.65
CA LEU A 164 10.91 6.27 13.40
C LEU A 164 12.13 7.17 13.64
N LYS A 165 12.12 7.99 14.69
CA LYS A 165 13.31 8.76 15.09
C LYS A 165 14.48 7.84 15.46
N GLY A 166 14.23 6.78 16.23
CA GLY A 166 15.24 5.79 16.58
C GLY A 166 15.86 5.07 15.37
N MET A 167 15.12 5.00 14.25
CA MET A 167 15.59 4.47 12.97
C MET A 167 16.29 5.54 12.10
N GLY A 168 16.44 6.78 12.59
CA GLY A 168 17.17 7.86 11.92
C GLY A 168 16.32 8.74 10.98
N TYR A 169 15.00 8.66 11.04
CA TYR A 169 14.13 9.54 10.25
C TYR A 169 13.91 10.89 10.95
N ASP A 170 13.77 11.95 10.14
CA ASP A 170 13.22 13.24 10.60
C ASP A 170 11.71 13.09 10.76
N ALA A 171 11.27 12.79 11.99
CA ALA A 171 9.90 12.45 12.31
C ALA A 171 9.28 13.48 13.26
N GLY A 172 8.04 13.87 12.96
CA GLY A 172 7.21 14.79 13.73
C GLY A 172 5.83 14.22 14.05
N MET A 173 4.95 15.09 14.51
CA MET A 173 3.54 14.78 14.75
C MET A 173 2.65 15.68 13.91
N TYR A 174 1.61 15.08 13.37
CA TYR A 174 0.41 15.77 12.91
C TYR A 174 -0.63 15.64 14.01
N CYS A 175 -1.12 16.75 14.53
CA CYS A 175 -2.14 16.78 15.56
C CYS A 175 -3.30 17.63 15.07
N GLN A 176 -4.49 17.06 15.08
CA GLN A 176 -5.73 17.76 14.76
C GLN A 176 -6.79 17.33 15.76
N ALA A 177 -7.25 18.27 16.59
CA ALA A 177 -8.44 18.10 17.40
C ALA A 177 -9.70 18.22 16.54
N ASP A 178 -10.73 17.50 16.93
CA ASP A 178 -12.08 17.61 16.38
C ASP A 178 -12.80 18.81 16.95
#